data_616a04818f7effee586b248f9939ee4e
#
_entry.id   616a04818f7effee586b248f9939ee4e
#
_cell.length_a   1.000
_cell.length_b   1.000
_cell.length_c   1.000
_cell.angle_alpha   90.00
_cell.angle_beta   90.00
_cell.angle_gamma   90.00
#
_symmetry.space_group_name_H-M   'P 1'
#
loop_
_entity.id
_entity.type
_entity.pdbx_description
1 polymer ?
#
loop_
_entity_poly.entity_id
_entity_poly.type
_entity_poly.pdbx_seq_one_letter_code
_entity_poly.pdbx_strand_id
1 'polypeptide(L)'
;MVAQAGEGQGKHPGLSRRTRQKALILSSLESLGKDSHVTADEILDNLKKNGTPVAKSTVYRFLAQLEESGELRKYFLSEGSSACYQFIGEDSPCAEHYHLICKNCGDVVHFESKDLSQIFEGIRERKGFRIDGARSVFHGLCRDCTSQEEDK
;
A
#
# COMPACT_ATOMS: atom_id res chain seq x y z
N MET A 1 -30.77 12.28 57.47
CA MET A 1 -29.46 11.72 57.07
C MET A 1 -29.58 11.24 55.63
N VAL A 2 -29.08 12.02 54.72
CA VAL A 2 -29.13 11.73 53.27
C VAL A 2 -27.73 11.32 52.87
N ALA A 3 -27.59 10.06 52.45
CA ALA A 3 -26.35 9.54 51.91
C ALA A 3 -26.22 9.98 50.44
N GLN A 4 -25.19 10.75 50.15
CA GLN A 4 -24.83 11.13 48.79
C GLN A 4 -24.11 9.96 48.11
N ALA A 5 -24.71 9.47 47.02
CA ALA A 5 -24.07 8.50 46.12
C ALA A 5 -23.05 9.24 45.25
N GLY A 6 -21.77 8.88 45.38
CA GLY A 6 -20.71 9.40 44.59
C GLY A 6 -20.80 8.83 43.14
N GLU A 7 -20.95 9.72 42.18
CA GLU A 7 -20.84 9.39 40.75
C GLU A 7 -19.40 9.00 40.40
N GLY A 8 -19.20 7.73 40.23
CA GLY A 8 -17.98 7.18 39.65
C GLY A 8 -17.90 7.53 38.16
N GLN A 9 -17.11 8.54 37.81
CA GLN A 9 -16.74 8.81 36.42
C GLN A 9 -15.92 7.65 35.87
N GLY A 10 -16.56 6.80 35.09
CA GLY A 10 -15.90 5.76 34.30
C GLY A 10 -14.95 6.40 33.27
N LYS A 11 -13.66 6.42 33.58
CA LYS A 11 -12.63 6.71 32.60
C LYS A 11 -12.70 5.61 31.52
N HIS A 12 -13.28 5.92 30.38
CA HIS A 12 -13.06 5.12 29.17
C HIS A 12 -11.54 5.05 28.92
N PRO A 13 -10.95 3.87 28.74
CA PRO A 13 -9.53 3.75 28.45
C PRO A 13 -9.29 4.43 27.09
N GLY A 14 -8.77 5.65 27.12
CA GLY A 14 -8.39 6.37 25.90
C GLY A 14 -7.39 5.54 25.12
N LEU A 15 -7.65 5.33 23.83
CA LEU A 15 -6.73 4.71 22.91
C LEU A 15 -5.30 5.25 23.12
N SER A 16 -4.32 4.35 23.22
CA SER A 16 -2.93 4.77 23.39
C SER A 16 -2.52 5.72 22.23
N ARG A 17 -1.57 6.61 22.48
CA ARG A 17 -1.04 7.52 21.44
C ARG A 17 -0.63 6.74 20.18
N ARG A 18 -0.02 5.57 20.36
CA ARG A 18 0.40 4.69 19.27
C ARG A 18 -0.79 4.17 18.46
N THR A 19 -1.84 3.72 19.11
CA THR A 19 -3.07 3.24 18.46
C THR A 19 -3.75 4.35 17.67
N ARG A 20 -3.79 5.58 18.22
CA ARG A 20 -4.35 6.75 17.53
C ARG A 20 -3.54 7.10 16.28
N GLN A 21 -2.20 7.14 16.36
CA GLN A 21 -1.34 7.42 15.20
C GLN A 21 -1.50 6.34 14.11
N LYS A 22 -1.63 5.08 14.50
CA LYS A 22 -1.91 3.96 13.59
C LYS A 22 -3.22 4.20 12.84
N ALA A 23 -4.30 4.51 13.54
CA ALA A 23 -5.59 4.77 12.92
C ALA A 23 -5.56 5.97 11.95
N LEU A 24 -4.83 7.03 12.28
CA LEU A 24 -4.67 8.19 11.40
C LEU A 24 -3.93 7.85 10.10
N ILE A 25 -2.87 7.05 10.17
CA ILE A 25 -2.12 6.63 8.98
C ILE A 25 -2.97 5.72 8.10
N LEU A 26 -3.70 4.77 8.69
CA LEU A 26 -4.64 3.91 7.94
C LEU A 26 -5.73 4.73 7.24
N SER A 27 -6.37 5.65 7.97
CA SER A 27 -7.38 6.55 7.39
C SER A 27 -6.81 7.42 6.27
N SER A 28 -5.56 7.86 6.38
CA SER A 28 -4.88 8.59 5.31
C SER A 28 -4.65 7.72 4.07
N LEU A 29 -4.20 6.48 4.25
CA LEU A 29 -4.05 5.51 3.15
C LEU A 29 -5.37 5.22 2.44
N GLU A 30 -6.43 5.00 3.20
CA GLU A 30 -7.78 4.76 2.65
C GLU A 30 -8.32 5.97 1.90
N SER A 31 -8.07 7.19 2.39
CA SER A 31 -8.53 8.43 1.76
C SER A 31 -7.80 8.74 0.46
N LEU A 32 -6.55 8.32 0.32
CA LEU A 32 -5.76 8.47 -0.90
C LEU A 32 -6.16 7.46 -2.00
N GLY A 33 -6.99 6.48 -1.64
CA GLY A 33 -7.58 5.49 -2.56
C GLY A 33 -6.95 4.11 -2.40
N LYS A 34 -7.82 3.09 -2.32
CA LYS A 34 -7.39 1.69 -2.16
C LYS A 34 -6.56 1.16 -3.34
N ASP A 35 -6.75 1.74 -4.52
CA ASP A 35 -6.07 1.35 -5.75
C ASP A 35 -4.91 2.27 -6.14
N SER A 36 -4.63 3.31 -5.33
CA SER A 36 -3.57 4.25 -5.62
C SER A 36 -2.23 3.82 -5.02
N HIS A 37 -1.18 4.10 -5.77
CA HIS A 37 0.20 3.93 -5.33
C HIS A 37 0.67 5.24 -4.70
N VAL A 38 0.79 5.26 -3.39
CA VAL A 38 1.13 6.48 -2.63
C VAL A 38 2.53 6.39 -2.04
N THR A 39 3.23 7.49 -2.02
CA THR A 39 4.52 7.62 -1.34
C THR A 39 4.34 7.95 0.14
N ALA A 40 5.37 7.71 0.94
CA ALA A 40 5.35 8.10 2.35
C ALA A 40 5.22 9.62 2.54
N ASP A 41 5.74 10.42 1.61
CA ASP A 41 5.66 11.87 1.66
C ASP A 41 4.23 12.37 1.35
N GLU A 42 3.51 11.75 0.41
CA GLU A 42 2.08 12.03 0.16
C GLU A 42 1.20 11.70 1.37
N ILE A 43 1.49 10.60 2.07
CA ILE A 43 0.80 10.25 3.32
C ILE A 43 1.07 11.32 4.39
N LEU A 44 2.31 11.77 4.54
CA LEU A 44 2.70 12.81 5.48
C LEU A 44 2.01 14.14 5.17
N ASP A 45 1.96 14.52 3.90
CA ASP A 45 1.28 15.75 3.45
C ASP A 45 -0.23 15.69 3.68
N ASN A 46 -0.86 14.54 3.42
CA ASN A 46 -2.28 14.32 3.70
C ASN A 46 -2.58 14.45 5.20
N LEU A 47 -1.78 13.81 6.06
CA LEU A 47 -1.90 13.91 7.52
C LEU A 47 -1.74 15.36 8.01
N LYS A 48 -0.80 16.10 7.43
CA LYS A 48 -0.58 17.51 7.76
C LYS A 48 -1.75 18.39 7.32
N LYS A 49 -2.28 18.20 6.12
CA LYS A 49 -3.45 18.92 5.60
C LYS A 49 -4.69 18.68 6.45
N ASN A 50 -4.86 17.49 6.99
CA ASN A 50 -5.97 17.11 7.87
C ASN A 50 -5.76 17.54 9.34
N GLY A 51 -4.73 18.34 9.64
CA GLY A 51 -4.45 18.83 10.99
C GLY A 51 -4.01 17.76 11.99
N THR A 52 -3.58 16.59 11.51
CA THR A 52 -3.15 15.46 12.33
C THR A 52 -1.69 15.06 12.03
N PRO A 53 -0.71 15.94 12.21
CA PRO A 53 0.67 15.67 11.86
C PRO A 53 1.24 14.51 12.68
N VAL A 54 1.90 13.58 11.98
CA VAL A 54 2.61 12.44 12.56
C VAL A 54 4.07 12.52 12.17
N ALA A 55 4.98 12.14 13.08
CA ALA A 55 6.41 12.16 12.78
C ALA A 55 6.75 11.18 11.63
N LYS A 56 7.63 11.62 10.71
CA LYS A 56 8.08 10.84 9.54
C LYS A 56 8.54 9.43 9.93
N SER A 57 9.36 9.30 10.98
CA SER A 57 9.81 8.01 11.49
C SER A 57 8.68 7.07 11.96
N THR A 58 7.60 7.65 12.48
CA THR A 58 6.40 6.88 12.89
C THR A 58 5.66 6.35 11.68
N VAL A 59 5.50 7.16 10.62
CA VAL A 59 4.88 6.73 9.35
C VAL A 59 5.68 5.59 8.75
N TYR A 60 7.00 5.75 8.54
CA TYR A 60 7.82 4.69 7.96
C TYR A 60 7.80 3.38 8.75
N ARG A 61 7.90 3.47 10.09
CA ARG A 61 7.83 2.28 10.95
C ARG A 61 6.48 1.58 10.83
N PHE A 62 5.41 2.33 10.70
CA PHE A 62 4.08 1.75 10.58
C PHE A 62 3.84 1.14 9.20
N LEU A 63 4.30 1.79 8.12
CA LEU A 63 4.27 1.23 6.77
C LEU A 63 5.04 -0.09 6.69
N ALA A 64 6.22 -0.18 7.33
CA ALA A 64 6.98 -1.42 7.41
C ALA A 64 6.21 -2.54 8.15
N GLN A 65 5.48 -2.22 9.22
CA GLN A 65 4.64 -3.19 9.92
C GLN A 65 3.49 -3.70 9.05
N LEU A 66 2.84 -2.82 8.28
CA LEU A 66 1.77 -3.20 7.36
C LEU A 66 2.30 -4.03 6.17
N GLU A 67 3.52 -3.75 5.70
CA GLU A 67 4.20 -4.54 4.68
C GLU A 67 4.50 -5.95 5.20
N GLU A 68 5.02 -6.07 6.42
CA GLU A 68 5.33 -7.34 7.08
C GLU A 68 4.06 -8.18 7.34
N SER A 69 2.94 -7.54 7.72
CA SER A 69 1.64 -8.23 7.89
C SER A 69 0.96 -8.59 6.58
N GLY A 70 1.44 -8.08 5.43
CA GLY A 70 0.86 -8.30 4.13
C GLY A 70 -0.34 -7.40 3.79
N GLU A 71 -0.67 -6.45 4.66
CA GLU A 71 -1.74 -5.47 4.45
C GLU A 71 -1.34 -4.32 3.50
N LEU A 72 -0.04 -4.17 3.26
CA LEU A 72 0.52 -3.15 2.39
C LEU A 72 1.55 -3.78 1.45
N ARG A 73 1.55 -3.35 0.20
CA ARG A 73 2.61 -3.67 -0.76
C ARG A 73 3.50 -2.46 -1.00
N LYS A 74 4.78 -2.74 -1.13
CA LYS A 74 5.80 -1.75 -1.43
C LYS A 74 6.35 -1.99 -2.83
N TYR A 75 6.43 -0.94 -3.62
CA TYR A 75 6.96 -0.95 -4.98
C TYR A 75 8.02 0.12 -5.15
N PHE A 76 8.96 -0.10 -6.05
CA PHE A 76 9.89 0.91 -6.54
C PHE A 76 9.58 1.13 -8.01
N LEU A 77 9.15 2.34 -8.36
CA LEU A 77 8.74 2.68 -9.74
C LEU A 77 9.95 2.74 -10.68
N SER A 78 11.11 3.15 -10.17
CA SER A 78 12.37 3.14 -10.89
C SER A 78 13.55 3.00 -9.94
N GLU A 79 14.72 2.67 -10.45
CA GLU A 79 15.95 2.62 -9.67
C GLU A 79 16.24 4.01 -9.09
N GLY A 80 16.39 4.11 -7.76
CA GLY A 80 16.60 5.38 -7.05
C GLY A 80 15.34 6.21 -6.75
N SER A 81 14.15 5.76 -7.17
CA SER A 81 12.88 6.44 -6.82
C SER A 81 12.46 6.16 -5.38
N SER A 82 11.63 7.06 -4.84
CA SER A 82 10.95 6.81 -3.57
C SER A 82 10.03 5.60 -3.67
N ALA A 83 9.96 4.81 -2.60
CA ALA A 83 9.04 3.69 -2.54
C ALA A 83 7.58 4.18 -2.59
N CYS A 84 6.76 3.51 -3.39
CA CYS A 84 5.31 3.64 -3.36
C CYS A 84 4.71 2.50 -2.56
N TYR A 85 3.57 2.78 -1.95
CA TYR A 85 2.82 1.85 -1.15
C TYR A 85 1.40 1.73 -1.67
N GLN A 86 0.90 0.51 -1.72
CA GLN A 86 -0.48 0.20 -2.04
C GLN A 86 -1.10 -0.57 -0.89
N PHE A 87 -2.23 -0.08 -0.37
CA PHE A 87 -2.97 -0.77 0.68
C PHE A 87 -3.77 -1.94 0.10
N ILE A 88 -3.61 -3.11 0.69
CA ILE A 88 -4.31 -4.33 0.31
C ILE A 88 -5.23 -4.69 1.46
N GLY A 89 -6.44 -4.13 1.48
CA GLY A 89 -7.48 -4.60 2.38
C GLY A 89 -7.96 -6.00 1.99
N GLU A 90 -8.72 -6.65 2.85
CA GLU A 90 -9.31 -7.98 2.59
C GLU A 90 -10.17 -8.01 1.32
N ASP A 91 -10.73 -6.85 0.91
CA ASP A 91 -11.54 -6.67 -0.30
C ASP A 91 -10.78 -5.97 -1.44
N SER A 92 -9.44 -5.93 -1.42
CA SER A 92 -8.68 -5.26 -2.48
C SER A 92 -8.78 -6.04 -3.78
N PRO A 93 -9.23 -5.41 -4.89
CA PRO A 93 -9.24 -6.03 -6.22
C PRO A 93 -7.84 -6.41 -6.70
N CYS A 94 -6.79 -5.89 -6.05
CA CYS A 94 -5.40 -6.17 -6.39
C CYS A 94 -4.86 -7.53 -5.93
N ALA A 95 -5.72 -8.40 -5.35
CA ALA A 95 -5.30 -9.74 -4.95
C ALA A 95 -5.09 -10.68 -6.16
N GLU A 96 -5.72 -10.40 -7.30
CA GLU A 96 -5.81 -11.32 -8.45
C GLU A 96 -5.19 -10.78 -9.75
N HIS A 97 -4.56 -9.60 -9.74
CA HIS A 97 -3.95 -9.03 -10.93
C HIS A 97 -2.46 -8.68 -10.77
N TYR A 98 -1.79 -8.52 -11.90
CA TYR A 98 -0.37 -8.21 -11.98
C TYR A 98 -0.18 -6.70 -12.18
N HIS A 99 1.01 -6.21 -11.86
CA HIS A 99 1.37 -4.81 -12.04
C HIS A 99 2.45 -4.70 -13.12
N LEU A 100 2.21 -3.81 -14.09
CA LEU A 100 3.17 -3.44 -15.11
C LEU A 100 3.66 -2.02 -14.80
N ILE A 101 4.96 -1.82 -14.68
CA ILE A 101 5.55 -0.52 -14.40
C ILE A 101 6.34 -0.03 -15.61
N CYS A 102 5.99 1.13 -16.12
CA CYS A 102 6.75 1.77 -17.17
C CYS A 102 8.05 2.35 -16.63
N LYS A 103 9.19 1.92 -17.20
CA LYS A 103 10.52 2.39 -16.79
C LYS A 103 10.78 3.86 -17.14
N ASN A 104 10.05 4.40 -18.11
CA ASN A 104 10.27 5.76 -18.60
C ASN A 104 9.39 6.78 -17.86
N CYS A 105 8.07 6.59 -17.80
CA CYS A 105 7.16 7.55 -17.18
C CYS A 105 6.72 7.15 -15.75
N GLY A 106 7.03 5.93 -15.30
CA GLY A 106 6.63 5.44 -13.96
C GLY A 106 5.16 5.03 -13.86
N ASP A 107 4.42 5.04 -14.98
CA ASP A 107 3.01 4.66 -14.98
C ASP A 107 2.82 3.20 -14.54
N VAL A 108 1.77 2.94 -13.77
CA VAL A 108 1.44 1.63 -13.23
C VAL A 108 0.14 1.14 -13.83
N VAL A 109 0.23 0.08 -14.60
CA VAL A 109 -0.92 -0.54 -15.27
C VAL A 109 -1.29 -1.83 -14.55
N HIS A 110 -2.55 -1.97 -14.20
CA HIS A 110 -3.12 -3.18 -13.65
C HIS A 110 -3.48 -4.15 -14.78
N PHE A 111 -3.08 -5.39 -14.65
CA PHE A 111 -3.21 -6.36 -15.72
C PHE A 111 -3.66 -7.72 -15.20
N GLU A 112 -4.77 -8.21 -15.73
CA GLU A 112 -5.27 -9.56 -15.47
C GLU A 112 -4.89 -10.49 -16.63
N SER A 113 -4.38 -11.67 -16.33
CA SER A 113 -4.04 -12.66 -17.35
C SER A 113 -4.19 -14.08 -16.84
N LYS A 114 -5.08 -14.82 -17.48
CA LYS A 114 -5.21 -16.26 -17.25
C LYS A 114 -3.98 -17.03 -17.76
N ASP A 115 -3.33 -16.55 -18.79
CA ASP A 115 -2.15 -17.18 -19.38
C ASP A 115 -0.97 -17.13 -18.42
N LEU A 116 -0.76 -15.98 -17.74
CA LEU A 116 0.27 -15.88 -16.70
C LEU A 116 0.00 -16.80 -15.53
N SER A 117 -1.25 -16.93 -15.11
CA SER A 117 -1.63 -17.86 -14.05
C SER A 117 -1.32 -19.31 -14.43
N GLN A 118 -1.56 -19.70 -15.68
CA GLN A 118 -1.21 -21.03 -16.20
C GLN A 118 0.31 -21.24 -16.24
N ILE A 119 1.09 -20.23 -16.64
CA ILE A 119 2.55 -20.28 -16.63
C ILE A 119 3.08 -20.50 -15.22
N PHE A 120 2.56 -19.77 -14.23
CA PHE A 120 2.97 -19.90 -12.84
C PHE A 120 2.63 -21.27 -12.26
N GLU A 121 1.45 -21.81 -12.62
CA GLU A 121 1.07 -23.16 -12.23
C GLU A 121 2.01 -24.20 -12.86
N GLY A 122 2.34 -24.06 -14.13
CA GLY A 122 3.31 -24.93 -14.81
C GLY A 122 4.73 -24.85 -14.20
N ILE A 123 5.13 -23.71 -13.65
CA ILE A 123 6.39 -23.59 -12.92
C ILE A 123 6.29 -24.33 -11.58
N ARG A 124 5.17 -24.20 -10.89
CA ARG A 124 4.91 -24.91 -9.64
C ARG A 124 5.01 -26.42 -9.83
N GLU A 125 4.35 -26.95 -10.83
CA GLU A 125 4.35 -28.39 -11.12
C GLU A 125 5.73 -28.93 -11.51
N ARG A 126 6.45 -28.19 -12.38
CA ARG A 126 7.74 -28.67 -12.93
C ARG A 126 8.93 -28.43 -12.00
N LYS A 127 8.89 -27.37 -11.19
CA LYS A 127 10.01 -26.93 -10.37
C LYS A 127 9.73 -26.96 -8.86
N GLY A 128 8.49 -27.23 -8.45
CA GLY A 128 8.09 -27.11 -7.04
C GLY A 128 8.17 -25.68 -6.49
N PHE A 129 8.25 -24.68 -7.39
CA PHE A 129 8.42 -23.28 -7.01
C PHE A 129 7.11 -22.51 -7.20
N ARG A 130 6.58 -21.98 -6.10
CA ARG A 130 5.36 -21.19 -6.10
C ARG A 130 5.69 -19.70 -6.27
N ILE A 131 5.29 -19.14 -7.43
CA ILE A 131 5.38 -17.70 -7.67
C ILE A 131 4.23 -17.00 -6.95
N ASP A 132 4.55 -15.94 -6.21
CA ASP A 132 3.55 -15.03 -5.66
C ASP A 132 3.16 -14.02 -6.75
N GLY A 133 2.16 -14.37 -7.55
CA GLY A 133 1.70 -13.53 -8.66
C GLY A 133 1.23 -12.16 -8.19
N ALA A 134 0.64 -12.10 -7.02
CA ALA A 134 0.16 -10.86 -6.44
C ALA A 134 1.29 -9.88 -6.07
N ARG A 135 2.50 -10.39 -5.84
CA ARG A 135 3.71 -9.57 -5.60
C ARG A 135 4.58 -9.43 -6.84
N SER A 136 4.19 -10.05 -7.96
CA SER A 136 4.97 -9.96 -9.19
C SER A 136 4.74 -8.62 -9.88
N VAL A 137 5.85 -7.97 -10.22
CA VAL A 137 5.86 -6.70 -10.95
C VAL A 137 6.67 -6.90 -12.22
N PHE A 138 6.10 -6.51 -13.35
CA PHE A 138 6.78 -6.55 -14.65
C PHE A 138 7.18 -5.13 -15.04
N HIS A 139 8.42 -4.96 -15.44
CA HIS A 139 8.96 -3.69 -15.90
C HIS A 139 9.08 -3.67 -17.41
N GLY A 140 8.59 -2.60 -18.05
CA GLY A 140 8.62 -2.43 -19.50
C GLY A 140 8.44 -0.99 -19.91
N LEU A 141 7.93 -0.75 -21.11
CA LEU A 141 7.51 0.56 -21.59
C LEU A 141 6.01 0.52 -21.87
N CYS A 142 5.29 1.57 -21.46
CA CYS A 142 3.90 1.75 -21.84
C CYS A 142 3.79 2.13 -23.33
N ARG A 143 2.59 2.07 -23.90
CA ARG A 143 2.34 2.38 -25.30
C ARG A 143 2.90 3.74 -25.71
N ASP A 144 2.64 4.76 -24.91
CA ASP A 144 3.04 6.14 -25.23
C ASP A 144 4.56 6.32 -25.23
N CYS A 145 5.25 5.59 -24.32
CA CYS A 145 6.71 5.65 -24.23
C CYS A 145 7.38 4.79 -25.32
N THR A 146 6.79 3.68 -25.73
CA THR A 146 7.29 2.85 -26.83
C THR A 146 7.23 3.62 -28.15
N SER A 147 6.13 4.31 -28.45
CA SER A 147 5.98 5.13 -29.66
C SER A 147 7.02 6.24 -29.77
N GLN A 148 7.50 6.77 -28.64
CA GLN A 148 8.54 7.81 -28.63
C GLN A 148 9.96 7.26 -28.89
N GLU A 149 10.20 5.96 -28.71
CA GLU A 149 11.49 5.32 -29.02
C GLU A 149 11.61 4.96 -30.50
N GLU A 150 10.49 4.62 -31.17
CA GLU A 150 10.46 4.27 -32.58
C GLU A 150 10.65 5.49 -33.52
N ASP A 151 10.44 6.71 -33.01
CA ASP A 151 10.59 7.96 -33.75
C ASP A 151 12.01 8.58 -33.61
N LYS A 152 12.99 7.87 -33.02
CA LYS A 152 14.39 8.31 -32.89
C LYS A 152 15.33 7.47 -33.75
#